data_85417ef55b177a53fed0b557bfdc7517
#
_entry.id   85417ef55b177a53fed0b557bfdc7517
#
_cell.length_a   1.000
_cell.length_b   1.000
_cell.length_c   1.000
_cell.angle_alpha   90.00
_cell.angle_beta   90.00
_cell.angle_gamma   90.00
#
_symmetry.space_group_name_H-M   'P 1'
#
loop_
_entity.id
_entity.type
_entity.pdbx_description
1 polymer ?
#
loop_
_entity_poly.entity_id
_entity_poly.type
_entity_poly.pdbx_seq_one_letter_code
_entity_poly.pdbx_strand_id
1 'polypeptide(L)'
;MEEWQNGHDQPGYHYHQEQDKKRKPIETPGKRFWKMWGPLLIKWGIGIGVGMVVMAAMMVAYMKTHYQTQAALEALMSDQNKLMGFYEKMLNKYIDYTTWVEGLSALVTIPVMAILYHGDRKKEKKAGIIPDKKAPLWKYPAALIMALAMSLGLNNLIIIGNLSAVDASYKTTMNAMYSAPLAIQILCLAVLVPICEEYVFRGLFFRRMEKESSFVYAMVYSSVVFGVLHVNLVQMLYGFLLGLMLAYVYEKYGSLKAPAAAHMAMNLLSVLATRYGLYNWMLKDNLSLIHISEPTRRSYI
;
A
#
# COMPACT_ATOMS: atom_id res chain seq x y z
N MET A 1 -10.03 48.95 -11.46
CA MET A 1 -9.51 48.08 -10.42
C MET A 1 -10.71 47.34 -9.78
N GLU A 2 -11.32 46.52 -10.54
CA GLU A 2 -12.41 45.62 -10.14
C GLU A 2 -12.18 44.31 -10.85
N GLU A 3 -12.60 43.20 -10.24
CA GLU A 3 -12.60 41.85 -10.81
C GLU A 3 -11.39 40.97 -10.48
N TRP A 4 -11.35 40.54 -9.20
CA TRP A 4 -10.85 39.19 -8.83
C TRP A 4 -11.75 38.58 -7.75
N GLN A 5 -13.05 38.49 -8.04
CA GLN A 5 -14.00 37.67 -7.27
C GLN A 5 -14.69 36.72 -8.21
N ASN A 6 -14.02 35.67 -8.63
CA ASN A 6 -14.70 34.52 -9.23
C ASN A 6 -14.12 33.22 -8.69
N GLY A 7 -14.83 32.67 -7.71
CA GLY A 7 -15.39 31.35 -7.81
C GLY A 7 -14.36 30.24 -7.84
N HIS A 8 -13.67 29.98 -6.74
CA HIS A 8 -13.10 28.66 -6.52
C HIS A 8 -14.20 27.62 -6.29
N ASP A 9 -14.82 27.14 -7.37
CA ASP A 9 -15.48 25.85 -7.40
C ASP A 9 -14.42 24.75 -7.25
N GLN A 10 -13.97 24.57 -6.03
CA GLN A 10 -13.10 23.44 -5.69
C GLN A 10 -14.00 22.21 -5.54
N PRO A 11 -13.79 21.14 -6.30
CA PRO A 11 -14.40 19.84 -6.02
C PRO A 11 -13.70 19.21 -4.81
N GLY A 12 -14.12 19.58 -3.67
CA GLY A 12 -13.70 19.06 -2.39
C GLY A 12 -14.89 18.98 -1.47
N TYR A 13 -14.81 18.15 -0.45
CA TYR A 13 -15.87 17.98 0.53
C TYR A 13 -16.10 19.28 1.30
N HIS A 14 -17.00 20.15 0.82
CA HIS A 14 -17.48 21.28 1.60
C HIS A 14 -18.42 20.75 2.69
N TYR A 15 -17.92 20.62 3.90
CA TYR A 15 -18.77 20.58 5.07
C TYR A 15 -19.43 21.97 5.19
N HIS A 16 -20.67 22.11 4.72
CA HIS A 16 -21.49 23.24 5.14
C HIS A 16 -21.72 23.11 6.65
N GLN A 17 -20.93 23.86 7.41
CA GLN A 17 -21.10 24.05 8.85
C GLN A 17 -22.24 25.05 9.12
N GLU A 18 -23.42 24.81 8.57
CA GLU A 18 -24.63 25.51 9.01
C GLU A 18 -25.81 24.58 8.87
N GLN A 19 -26.06 23.82 9.90
CA GLN A 19 -27.41 23.57 10.40
C GLN A 19 -27.34 22.73 11.68
N ASP A 20 -27.91 23.36 12.72
CA ASP A 20 -28.43 22.74 13.96
C ASP A 20 -27.53 21.68 14.60
N LYS A 21 -26.62 22.13 15.45
CA LYS A 21 -25.84 21.30 16.36
C LYS A 21 -26.76 20.62 17.40
N LYS A 22 -27.58 19.67 16.97
CA LYS A 22 -27.97 18.60 17.89
C LYS A 22 -26.64 17.97 18.32
N ARG A 23 -26.22 18.23 19.57
CA ARG A 23 -24.98 17.69 20.15
C ARG A 23 -25.00 16.18 19.88
N LYS A 24 -24.15 15.75 18.94
CA LYS A 24 -23.97 14.33 18.70
C LYS A 24 -23.59 13.70 20.04
N PRO A 25 -24.18 12.57 20.43
CA PRO A 25 -23.77 11.89 21.66
C PRO A 25 -22.25 11.74 21.64
N ILE A 26 -21.60 12.09 22.75
CA ILE A 26 -20.13 11.99 22.89
C ILE A 26 -19.79 10.52 22.71
N GLU A 27 -19.15 10.18 21.58
CA GLU A 27 -18.69 8.80 21.33
C GLU A 27 -17.67 8.43 22.41
N THR A 28 -17.82 7.25 23.02
CA THR A 28 -16.86 6.76 23.99
C THR A 28 -15.48 6.58 23.32
N PRO A 29 -14.36 6.73 24.07
CA PRO A 29 -13.02 6.54 23.52
C PRO A 29 -12.83 5.23 22.79
N GLY A 30 -13.41 4.12 23.31
CA GLY A 30 -13.37 2.81 22.67
C GLY A 30 -14.10 2.78 21.34
N LYS A 31 -15.28 3.42 21.20
CA LYS A 31 -15.99 3.52 19.92
C LYS A 31 -15.19 4.31 18.88
N ARG A 32 -14.55 5.43 19.28
CA ARG A 32 -13.66 6.21 18.42
C ARG A 32 -12.46 5.40 17.95
N PHE A 33 -11.83 4.66 18.86
CA PHE A 33 -10.71 3.78 18.53
C PHE A 33 -11.13 2.74 17.47
N TRP A 34 -12.17 1.95 17.71
CA TRP A 34 -12.63 0.92 16.79
C TRP A 34 -13.14 1.47 15.46
N LYS A 35 -13.78 2.63 15.47
CA LYS A 35 -14.19 3.31 14.25
C LYS A 35 -12.99 3.68 13.38
N MET A 36 -11.90 4.14 13.98
CA MET A 36 -10.70 4.57 13.26
C MET A 36 -9.81 3.38 12.88
N TRP A 37 -9.40 2.59 13.86
CA TRP A 37 -8.41 1.54 13.70
C TRP A 37 -9.00 0.18 13.30
N GLY A 38 -10.28 -0.03 13.48
CA GLY A 38 -10.96 -1.29 13.18
C GLY A 38 -10.67 -1.84 11.78
N PRO A 39 -10.76 -1.05 10.69
CA PRO A 39 -10.43 -1.51 9.35
C PRO A 39 -9.00 -2.04 9.20
N LEU A 40 -8.04 -1.36 9.82
CA LEU A 40 -6.63 -1.76 9.80
C LEU A 40 -6.41 -3.06 10.57
N LEU A 41 -7.01 -3.17 11.76
CA LEU A 41 -6.92 -4.38 12.59
C LEU A 41 -7.61 -5.58 11.92
N ILE A 42 -8.73 -5.36 11.24
CA ILE A 42 -9.41 -6.42 10.47
C ILE A 42 -8.52 -6.86 9.29
N LYS A 43 -7.94 -5.92 8.53
CA LYS A 43 -6.99 -6.26 7.45
C LYS A 43 -5.83 -7.11 7.98
N TRP A 44 -5.23 -6.71 9.11
CA TRP A 44 -4.14 -7.47 9.73
C TRP A 44 -4.58 -8.85 10.21
N GLY A 45 -5.73 -8.91 10.90
CA GLY A 45 -6.26 -10.19 11.36
C GLY A 45 -6.52 -11.18 10.22
N ILE A 46 -7.08 -10.69 9.10
CA ILE A 46 -7.28 -11.51 7.89
C ILE A 46 -5.92 -11.94 7.31
N GLY A 47 -4.95 -11.01 7.20
CA GLY A 47 -3.62 -11.32 6.70
C GLY A 47 -2.90 -12.39 7.50
N ILE A 48 -2.92 -12.28 8.83
CA ILE A 48 -2.36 -13.29 9.73
C ILE A 48 -3.10 -14.63 9.58
N GLY A 49 -4.45 -14.62 9.53
CA GLY A 49 -5.24 -15.83 9.35
C GLY A 49 -4.96 -16.54 8.03
N VAL A 50 -4.90 -15.80 6.93
CA VAL A 50 -4.54 -16.35 5.61
C VAL A 50 -3.11 -16.90 5.62
N GLY A 51 -2.15 -16.17 6.20
CA GLY A 51 -0.78 -16.62 6.33
C GLY A 51 -0.65 -17.92 7.11
N MET A 52 -1.35 -18.03 8.25
CA MET A 52 -1.37 -19.26 9.06
C MET A 52 -1.98 -20.44 8.30
N VAL A 53 -3.08 -20.22 7.57
CA VAL A 53 -3.71 -21.30 6.77
C VAL A 53 -2.77 -21.77 5.66
N VAL A 54 -2.11 -20.83 4.93
CA VAL A 54 -1.15 -21.17 3.89
C VAL A 54 0.04 -21.93 4.48
N MET A 55 0.62 -21.44 5.57
CA MET A 55 1.73 -22.12 6.24
C MET A 55 1.35 -23.53 6.70
N ALA A 56 0.17 -23.70 7.32
CA ALA A 56 -0.32 -25.01 7.74
C ALA A 56 -0.51 -25.95 6.54
N ALA A 57 -1.10 -25.47 5.45
CA ALA A 57 -1.28 -26.25 4.23
C ALA A 57 0.06 -26.70 3.62
N MET A 58 1.06 -25.80 3.60
CA MET A 58 2.40 -26.10 3.15
C MET A 58 3.09 -27.15 4.03
N MET A 59 2.97 -27.02 5.36
CA MET A 59 3.52 -28.01 6.30
C MET A 59 2.89 -29.39 6.09
N VAL A 60 1.57 -29.45 6.01
CA VAL A 60 0.85 -30.72 5.78
C VAL A 60 1.26 -31.34 4.45
N ALA A 61 1.32 -30.56 3.37
CA ALA A 61 1.75 -31.05 2.07
C ALA A 61 3.19 -31.58 2.09
N TYR A 62 4.09 -30.86 2.77
CA TYR A 62 5.49 -31.27 2.90
C TYR A 62 5.63 -32.55 3.75
N MET A 63 4.89 -32.64 4.86
CA MET A 63 4.89 -33.82 5.73
C MET A 63 4.39 -35.06 5.00
N LYS A 64 3.31 -34.93 4.22
CA LYS A 64 2.76 -36.03 3.41
C LYS A 64 3.73 -36.56 2.36
N THR A 65 4.64 -35.73 1.85
CA THR A 65 5.60 -36.14 0.83
C THR A 65 6.91 -36.67 1.39
N HIS A 66 7.34 -36.20 2.58
CA HIS A 66 8.68 -36.49 3.11
C HIS A 66 8.67 -37.35 4.38
N TYR A 67 7.56 -37.41 5.11
CA TYR A 67 7.41 -38.16 6.37
C TYR A 67 6.19 -39.09 6.32
N GLN A 68 6.24 -40.04 5.37
CA GLN A 68 5.10 -40.93 5.08
C GLN A 68 4.94 -42.05 6.13
N THR A 69 5.95 -42.34 6.95
CA THR A 69 5.92 -43.36 7.96
C THR A 69 5.89 -42.75 9.34
N GLN A 70 5.25 -43.46 10.28
CA GLN A 70 5.22 -43.04 11.69
C GLN A 70 6.63 -42.92 12.27
N ALA A 71 7.54 -43.84 11.94
CA ALA A 71 8.92 -43.82 12.40
C ALA A 71 9.67 -42.57 11.90
N ALA A 72 9.42 -42.11 10.65
CA ALA A 72 10.03 -40.88 10.10
C ALA A 72 9.50 -39.63 10.82
N LEU A 73 8.22 -39.62 11.19
CA LEU A 73 7.62 -38.51 11.93
C LEU A 73 8.13 -38.45 13.36
N GLU A 74 8.24 -39.61 14.03
CA GLU A 74 8.82 -39.72 15.38
C GLU A 74 10.29 -39.29 15.40
N ALA A 75 11.07 -39.70 14.39
CA ALA A 75 12.47 -39.27 14.23
C ALA A 75 12.63 -37.77 13.98
N LEU A 76 11.66 -37.11 13.35
CA LEU A 76 11.62 -35.64 13.21
C LEU A 76 11.30 -35.00 14.56
N MET A 77 10.29 -35.48 15.25
CA MET A 77 9.78 -34.86 16.48
C MET A 77 10.69 -35.09 17.68
N SER A 78 11.47 -36.19 17.70
CA SER A 78 12.40 -36.53 18.78
C SER A 78 13.75 -35.82 18.69
N ASP A 79 14.10 -35.26 17.53
CA ASP A 79 15.37 -34.57 17.28
C ASP A 79 15.13 -33.07 17.07
N GLN A 80 15.52 -32.29 18.07
CA GLN A 80 15.33 -30.82 18.03
C GLN A 80 16.03 -30.16 16.84
N ASN A 81 17.18 -30.63 16.40
CA ASN A 81 17.91 -30.05 15.26
C ASN A 81 17.16 -30.33 13.94
N LYS A 82 16.61 -31.53 13.77
CA LYS A 82 15.79 -31.88 12.60
C LYS A 82 14.50 -31.06 12.60
N LEU A 83 13.87 -30.88 13.74
CA LEU A 83 12.66 -30.07 13.87
C LEU A 83 12.93 -28.60 13.55
N MET A 84 14.02 -28.03 14.07
CA MET A 84 14.43 -26.65 13.71
C MET A 84 14.73 -26.50 12.23
N GLY A 85 15.47 -27.42 11.63
CA GLY A 85 15.74 -27.44 10.20
C GLY A 85 14.46 -27.56 9.34
N PHE A 86 13.46 -28.31 9.82
CA PHE A 86 12.16 -28.38 9.18
C PHE A 86 11.45 -27.01 9.20
N TYR A 87 11.40 -26.34 10.37
CA TYR A 87 10.77 -25.00 10.47
C TYR A 87 11.50 -23.96 9.61
N GLU A 88 12.81 -23.95 9.62
CA GLU A 88 13.61 -23.05 8.78
C GLU A 88 13.32 -23.26 7.29
N LYS A 89 13.27 -24.51 6.85
CA LYS A 89 12.90 -24.86 5.47
C LYS A 89 11.49 -24.41 5.10
N MET A 90 10.54 -24.59 6.03
CA MET A 90 9.15 -24.14 5.80
C MET A 90 9.05 -22.63 5.76
N LEU A 91 9.77 -21.91 6.62
CA LEU A 91 9.82 -20.46 6.63
C LEU A 91 10.41 -19.91 5.33
N ASN A 92 11.55 -20.45 4.88
CA ASN A 92 12.17 -20.04 3.63
C ASN A 92 11.24 -20.30 2.44
N LYS A 93 10.59 -21.46 2.40
CA LYS A 93 9.60 -21.74 1.37
C LYS A 93 8.39 -20.83 1.43
N TYR A 94 7.91 -20.46 2.64
CA TYR A 94 6.81 -19.51 2.80
C TYR A 94 7.16 -18.11 2.27
N ILE A 95 8.40 -17.67 2.44
CA ILE A 95 8.90 -16.40 1.90
C ILE A 95 8.74 -16.36 0.38
N ASP A 96 8.99 -17.46 -0.33
CA ASP A 96 8.80 -17.55 -1.78
C ASP A 96 7.33 -17.42 -2.21
N TYR A 97 6.39 -17.69 -1.31
CA TYR A 97 4.94 -17.55 -1.55
C TYR A 97 4.35 -16.23 -1.04
N THR A 98 5.16 -15.28 -0.57
CA THR A 98 4.70 -14.00 0.00
C THR A 98 3.73 -13.28 -0.94
N THR A 99 4.04 -13.19 -2.23
CA THR A 99 3.17 -12.53 -3.23
C THR A 99 1.78 -13.18 -3.32
N TRP A 100 1.72 -14.50 -3.25
CA TRP A 100 0.45 -15.23 -3.27
C TRP A 100 -0.35 -15.01 -1.99
N VAL A 101 0.33 -15.00 -0.85
CA VAL A 101 -0.29 -14.77 0.46
C VAL A 101 -0.87 -13.36 0.53
N GLU A 102 -0.13 -12.34 0.08
CA GLU A 102 -0.61 -10.97 0.01
C GLU A 102 -1.81 -10.82 -0.94
N GLY A 103 -1.74 -11.42 -2.12
CA GLY A 103 -2.84 -11.42 -3.07
C GLY A 103 -4.10 -12.11 -2.54
N LEU A 104 -3.97 -13.28 -1.91
CA LEU A 104 -5.08 -14.00 -1.29
C LEU A 104 -5.67 -13.22 -0.10
N SER A 105 -4.80 -12.65 0.73
CA SER A 105 -5.22 -11.80 1.85
C SER A 105 -6.01 -10.58 1.35
N ALA A 106 -5.53 -9.91 0.30
CA ALA A 106 -6.23 -8.80 -0.32
C ALA A 106 -7.59 -9.23 -0.89
N LEU A 107 -7.65 -10.37 -1.58
CA LEU A 107 -8.88 -10.91 -2.17
C LEU A 107 -9.97 -11.17 -1.10
N VAL A 108 -9.58 -11.71 0.05
CA VAL A 108 -10.50 -11.94 1.19
C VAL A 108 -10.88 -10.62 1.87
N THR A 109 -9.94 -9.68 1.97
CA THR A 109 -10.14 -8.40 2.68
C THR A 109 -11.02 -7.43 1.90
N ILE A 110 -10.91 -7.37 0.57
CA ILE A 110 -11.66 -6.42 -0.28
C ILE A 110 -13.18 -6.47 -0.04
N PRO A 111 -13.86 -7.63 -0.07
CA PRO A 111 -15.30 -7.68 0.20
C PRO A 111 -15.68 -7.11 1.58
N VAL A 112 -14.90 -7.44 2.61
CA VAL A 112 -15.14 -6.96 3.98
C VAL A 112 -15.02 -5.43 4.04
N MET A 113 -13.96 -4.88 3.46
CA MET A 113 -13.73 -3.43 3.42
C MET A 113 -14.77 -2.71 2.54
N ALA A 114 -15.17 -3.31 1.43
CA ALA A 114 -16.25 -2.78 0.58
C ALA A 114 -17.58 -2.70 1.33
N ILE A 115 -17.93 -3.71 2.13
CA ILE A 115 -19.15 -3.68 2.98
C ILE A 115 -19.07 -2.53 3.99
N LEU A 116 -17.94 -2.37 4.68
CA LEU A 116 -17.74 -1.29 5.65
C LEU A 116 -17.82 0.09 4.96
N TYR A 117 -17.15 0.24 3.82
CA TYR A 117 -17.15 1.46 3.03
C TYR A 117 -18.57 1.84 2.57
N HIS A 118 -19.32 0.91 1.98
CA HIS A 118 -20.69 1.17 1.53
C HIS A 118 -21.63 1.43 2.72
N GLY A 119 -21.38 0.77 3.85
CA GLY A 119 -22.09 1.03 5.10
C GLY A 119 -21.91 2.48 5.58
N ASP A 120 -20.68 2.99 5.53
CA ASP A 120 -20.41 4.39 5.88
C ASP A 120 -21.05 5.36 4.89
N ARG A 121 -20.99 5.09 3.58
CA ARG A 121 -21.68 5.93 2.56
C ARG A 121 -23.21 5.95 2.77
N LYS A 122 -23.80 4.80 3.13
CA LYS A 122 -25.23 4.72 3.43
C LYS A 122 -25.62 5.55 4.66
N LYS A 123 -24.78 5.54 5.70
CA LYS A 123 -24.99 6.37 6.91
C LYS A 123 -24.89 7.86 6.58
N GLU A 124 -23.90 8.27 5.77
CA GLU A 124 -23.71 9.65 5.31
C GLU A 124 -24.93 10.14 4.54
N LYS A 125 -25.40 9.35 3.57
CA LYS A 125 -26.60 9.68 2.79
C LYS A 125 -27.82 9.85 3.69
N LYS A 126 -28.00 8.97 4.68
CA LYS A 126 -29.10 9.10 5.66
C LYS A 126 -28.98 10.35 6.55
N ALA A 127 -27.74 10.80 6.81
CA ALA A 127 -27.49 12.03 7.56
C ALA A 127 -27.59 13.31 6.72
N GLY A 128 -28.01 13.21 5.44
CA GLY A 128 -28.14 14.35 4.55
C GLY A 128 -26.82 14.91 4.02
N ILE A 129 -25.71 14.18 4.21
CA ILE A 129 -24.42 14.60 3.68
C ILE A 129 -24.44 14.42 2.18
N ILE A 130 -24.25 15.53 1.45
CA ILE A 130 -24.19 15.51 -0.01
C ILE A 130 -22.88 14.88 -0.44
N PRO A 131 -22.92 13.83 -1.30
CA PRO A 131 -21.69 13.25 -1.85
C PRO A 131 -20.97 14.28 -2.72
N ASP A 132 -19.63 14.21 -2.71
CA ASP A 132 -18.85 15.07 -3.58
C ASP A 132 -19.14 14.80 -5.05
N LYS A 133 -19.01 15.86 -5.84
CA LYS A 133 -19.06 15.76 -7.28
C LYS A 133 -17.84 14.94 -7.77
N LYS A 134 -18.15 13.81 -8.37
CA LYS A 134 -17.09 12.95 -8.95
C LYS A 134 -16.43 13.63 -10.14
N ALA A 135 -15.13 13.62 -10.19
CA ALA A 135 -14.40 14.09 -11.36
C ALA A 135 -14.77 13.26 -12.61
N PRO A 136 -14.97 13.90 -13.75
CA PRO A 136 -15.25 13.20 -15.00
C PRO A 136 -14.04 12.37 -15.45
N LEU A 137 -14.28 11.31 -16.21
CA LEU A 137 -13.25 10.34 -16.61
C LEU A 137 -12.07 10.98 -17.38
N TRP A 138 -12.33 12.03 -18.15
CA TRP A 138 -11.27 12.73 -18.91
C TRP A 138 -10.19 13.38 -18.03
N LYS A 139 -10.43 13.58 -16.72
CA LYS A 139 -9.42 14.05 -15.76
C LYS A 139 -8.51 12.95 -15.23
N TYR A 140 -8.89 11.68 -15.36
CA TYR A 140 -8.10 10.55 -14.83
C TYR A 140 -6.69 10.44 -15.42
N PRO A 141 -6.44 10.71 -16.73
CA PRO A 141 -5.08 10.71 -17.28
C PRO A 141 -4.11 11.60 -16.50
N ALA A 142 -4.56 12.77 -16.01
CA ALA A 142 -3.69 13.65 -15.22
C ALA A 142 -3.24 12.99 -13.90
N ALA A 143 -4.16 12.29 -13.20
CA ALA A 143 -3.81 11.55 -11.99
C ALA A 143 -2.85 10.38 -12.29
N LEU A 144 -3.04 9.69 -13.42
CA LEU A 144 -2.16 8.59 -13.84
C LEU A 144 -0.77 9.10 -14.20
N ILE A 145 -0.66 10.19 -14.97
CA ILE A 145 0.63 10.80 -15.32
C ILE A 145 1.37 11.24 -14.05
N MET A 146 0.68 11.91 -13.12
CA MET A 146 1.26 12.31 -11.84
C MET A 146 1.75 11.10 -11.04
N ALA A 147 0.98 10.03 -10.99
CA ALA A 147 1.34 8.79 -10.31
C ALA A 147 2.57 8.13 -10.92
N LEU A 148 2.61 8.00 -12.25
CA LEU A 148 3.75 7.41 -12.97
C LEU A 148 5.01 8.25 -12.81
N ALA A 149 4.90 9.59 -12.94
CA ALA A 149 6.02 10.50 -12.74
C ALA A 149 6.58 10.41 -11.30
N MET A 150 5.68 10.35 -10.31
CA MET A 150 6.07 10.17 -8.91
C MET A 150 6.74 8.82 -8.67
N SER A 151 6.22 7.73 -9.25
CA SER A 151 6.83 6.41 -9.16
C SER A 151 8.25 6.41 -9.72
N LEU A 152 8.45 6.95 -10.91
CA LEU A 152 9.78 7.07 -11.53
C LEU A 152 10.72 7.93 -10.67
N GLY A 153 10.26 9.09 -10.21
CA GLY A 153 11.04 10.00 -9.39
C GLY A 153 11.49 9.36 -8.08
N LEU A 154 10.58 8.72 -7.34
CA LEU A 154 10.91 8.07 -6.07
C LEU A 154 11.83 6.87 -6.24
N ASN A 155 11.63 6.04 -7.26
CA ASN A 155 12.53 4.93 -7.54
C ASN A 155 13.93 5.42 -7.91
N ASN A 156 14.04 6.48 -8.73
CA ASN A 156 15.34 7.09 -9.03
C ASN A 156 16.03 7.64 -7.78
N LEU A 157 15.29 8.30 -6.87
CA LEU A 157 15.83 8.76 -5.58
C LEU A 157 16.36 7.61 -4.71
N ILE A 158 15.64 6.48 -4.66
CA ILE A 158 16.10 5.27 -3.93
C ILE A 158 17.44 4.79 -4.49
N ILE A 159 17.58 4.79 -5.81
CA ILE A 159 18.76 4.26 -6.48
C ILE A 159 19.94 5.23 -6.38
N ILE A 160 19.74 6.51 -6.76
CA ILE A 160 20.79 7.54 -6.72
C ILE A 160 21.26 7.77 -5.27
N GLY A 161 20.32 7.80 -4.32
CA GLY A 161 20.61 7.91 -2.89
C GLY A 161 21.19 6.65 -2.26
N ASN A 162 21.33 5.56 -3.03
CA ASN A 162 21.76 4.24 -2.54
C ASN A 162 21.01 3.78 -1.26
N LEU A 163 19.71 4.15 -1.16
CA LEU A 163 18.92 3.90 0.05
C LEU A 163 18.75 2.40 0.34
N SER A 164 18.84 1.56 -0.69
CA SER A 164 18.85 0.09 -0.53
C SER A 164 20.06 -0.46 0.24
N ALA A 165 21.16 0.31 0.34
CA ALA A 165 22.31 -0.05 1.15
C ALA A 165 22.14 0.33 2.62
N VAL A 166 21.26 1.30 2.92
CA VAL A 166 20.98 1.75 4.29
C VAL A 166 20.04 0.78 5.01
N ASP A 167 19.23 0.02 4.25
CA ASP A 167 18.25 -0.90 4.81
C ASP A 167 18.37 -2.30 4.18
N ALA A 168 19.06 -3.19 4.89
CA ALA A 168 19.26 -4.57 4.45
C ALA A 168 17.92 -5.34 4.26
N SER A 169 16.87 -4.99 5.01
CA SER A 169 15.57 -5.64 4.91
C SER A 169 14.85 -5.31 3.61
N TYR A 170 15.14 -4.16 2.98
CA TYR A 170 14.56 -3.75 1.71
C TYR A 170 14.84 -4.78 0.61
N LYS A 171 16.11 -5.18 0.44
CA LYS A 171 16.49 -6.15 -0.60
C LYS A 171 15.82 -7.51 -0.40
N THR A 172 15.77 -7.98 0.85
CA THR A 172 15.11 -9.25 1.19
C THR A 172 13.61 -9.19 0.89
N THR A 173 12.96 -8.10 1.29
CA THR A 173 11.53 -7.87 1.01
C THR A 173 11.24 -7.84 -0.49
N MET A 174 12.06 -7.11 -1.26
CA MET A 174 11.89 -7.04 -2.71
C MET A 174 12.06 -8.41 -3.38
N ASN A 175 13.09 -9.16 -2.99
CA ASN A 175 13.29 -10.52 -3.52
C ASN A 175 12.09 -11.43 -3.24
N ALA A 176 11.55 -11.41 -2.02
CA ALA A 176 10.37 -12.18 -1.66
C ALA A 176 9.13 -11.76 -2.48
N MET A 177 8.87 -10.45 -2.61
CA MET A 177 7.71 -9.92 -3.34
C MET A 177 7.78 -10.20 -4.86
N TYR A 178 8.97 -10.21 -5.45
CA TYR A 178 9.15 -10.41 -6.89
C TYR A 178 9.58 -11.84 -7.27
N SER A 179 9.49 -12.82 -6.35
CA SER A 179 9.80 -14.24 -6.61
C SER A 179 8.75 -14.94 -7.47
N ALA A 180 7.48 -14.52 -7.39
CA ALA A 180 6.37 -15.13 -8.10
C ALA A 180 6.44 -14.89 -9.63
N PRO A 181 5.73 -15.72 -10.46
CA PRO A 181 5.57 -15.45 -11.89
C PRO A 181 4.97 -14.07 -12.17
N LEU A 182 5.37 -13.42 -13.27
CA LEU A 182 4.97 -12.06 -13.61
C LEU A 182 3.45 -11.84 -13.58
N ALA A 183 2.66 -12.78 -14.10
CA ALA A 183 1.20 -12.68 -14.10
C ALA A 183 0.64 -12.58 -12.67
N ILE A 184 1.23 -13.30 -11.73
CA ILE A 184 0.85 -13.29 -10.32
C ILE A 184 1.29 -12.00 -9.64
N GLN A 185 2.50 -11.51 -9.94
CA GLN A 185 2.94 -10.20 -9.46
C GLN A 185 1.99 -9.10 -9.92
N ILE A 186 1.58 -9.09 -11.20
CA ILE A 186 0.62 -8.11 -11.72
C ILE A 186 -0.72 -8.24 -11.01
N LEU A 187 -1.28 -9.44 -10.93
CA LEU A 187 -2.59 -9.66 -10.30
C LEU A 187 -2.56 -9.27 -8.82
N CYS A 188 -1.58 -9.75 -8.06
CA CYS A 188 -1.52 -9.55 -6.62
C CYS A 188 -1.02 -8.16 -6.26
N LEU A 189 0.20 -7.77 -6.71
CA LEU A 189 0.87 -6.55 -6.27
C LEU A 189 0.37 -5.30 -7.00
N ALA A 190 0.00 -5.41 -8.28
CA ALA A 190 -0.43 -4.24 -9.04
C ALA A 190 -1.95 -4.05 -9.07
N VAL A 191 -2.76 -5.05 -8.72
CA VAL A 191 -4.23 -4.93 -8.76
C VAL A 191 -4.85 -5.16 -7.39
N LEU A 192 -4.75 -6.36 -6.82
CA LEU A 192 -5.51 -6.72 -5.61
C LEU A 192 -5.05 -5.94 -4.37
N VAL A 193 -3.75 -5.88 -4.12
CA VAL A 193 -3.20 -5.17 -2.96
C VAL A 193 -3.53 -3.68 -3.01
N PRO A 194 -3.27 -2.93 -4.11
CA PRO A 194 -3.68 -1.53 -4.20
C PRO A 194 -5.17 -1.28 -3.98
N ILE A 195 -6.05 -2.09 -4.57
CA ILE A 195 -7.50 -1.96 -4.36
C ILE A 195 -7.84 -2.12 -2.87
N CYS A 196 -7.31 -3.17 -2.24
CA CYS A 196 -7.50 -3.42 -0.82
C CYS A 196 -7.05 -2.24 0.04
N GLU A 197 -5.85 -1.72 -0.23
CA GLU A 197 -5.27 -0.61 0.51
C GLU A 197 -6.03 0.69 0.33
N GLU A 198 -6.52 0.99 -0.87
CA GLU A 198 -7.33 2.18 -1.07
C GLU A 198 -8.68 2.10 -0.34
N TYR A 199 -9.33 0.94 -0.26
CA TYR A 199 -10.52 0.77 0.59
C TYR A 199 -10.20 1.03 2.06
N VAL A 200 -9.11 0.47 2.56
CA VAL A 200 -8.70 0.62 3.98
C VAL A 200 -8.31 2.05 4.29
N PHE A 201 -7.37 2.61 3.51
CA PHE A 201 -6.74 3.89 3.84
C PHE A 201 -7.56 5.08 3.37
N ARG A 202 -8.02 5.14 2.12
CA ARG A 202 -8.75 6.31 1.58
C ARG A 202 -10.24 6.20 1.87
N GLY A 203 -10.81 5.02 1.58
CA GLY A 203 -12.24 4.79 1.76
C GLY A 203 -12.72 4.84 3.21
N LEU A 204 -11.91 4.32 4.13
CA LEU A 204 -12.30 4.18 5.55
C LEU A 204 -11.46 5.07 6.47
N PHE A 205 -10.14 4.83 6.57
CA PHE A 205 -9.31 5.48 7.58
C PHE A 205 -9.21 6.99 7.38
N PHE A 206 -8.72 7.45 6.22
CA PHE A 206 -8.63 8.88 5.87
C PHE A 206 -10.00 9.55 5.96
N ARG A 207 -11.02 8.98 5.30
CA ARG A 207 -12.35 9.57 5.26
C ARG A 207 -13.00 9.72 6.63
N ARG A 208 -12.80 8.76 7.53
CA ARG A 208 -13.32 8.84 8.89
C ARG A 208 -12.59 9.89 9.72
N MET A 209 -11.27 10.01 9.51
CA MET A 209 -10.45 11.01 10.18
C MET A 209 -10.76 12.43 9.71
N GLU A 210 -10.91 12.63 8.41
CA GLU A 210 -11.26 13.91 7.81
C GLU A 210 -12.55 14.50 8.37
N LYS A 211 -13.54 13.65 8.67
CA LYS A 211 -14.79 14.09 9.30
C LYS A 211 -14.64 14.62 10.73
N GLU A 212 -13.58 14.27 11.39
CA GLU A 212 -13.30 14.67 12.79
C GLU A 212 -12.17 15.68 12.89
N SER A 213 -11.47 15.96 11.78
CA SER A 213 -10.32 16.85 11.71
C SER A 213 -10.31 17.65 10.39
N SER A 214 -9.20 18.33 10.08
CA SER A 214 -9.00 18.99 8.79
C SER A 214 -8.50 18.00 7.72
N PHE A 215 -8.71 18.34 6.45
CA PHE A 215 -8.16 17.59 5.30
C PHE A 215 -6.65 17.36 5.43
N VAL A 216 -5.88 18.43 5.72
CA VAL A 216 -4.42 18.33 5.83
C VAL A 216 -3.99 17.39 6.94
N TYR A 217 -4.64 17.49 8.11
CA TYR A 217 -4.34 16.58 9.22
C TYR A 217 -4.64 15.12 8.85
N ALA A 218 -5.83 14.86 8.29
CA ALA A 218 -6.22 13.52 7.88
C ALA A 218 -5.29 12.96 6.78
N MET A 219 -4.91 13.79 5.80
CA MET A 219 -3.98 13.44 4.74
C MET A 219 -2.61 13.04 5.30
N VAL A 220 -2.01 13.89 6.12
CA VAL A 220 -0.67 13.62 6.68
C VAL A 220 -0.71 12.41 7.60
N TYR A 221 -1.66 12.37 8.54
CA TYR A 221 -1.73 11.28 9.51
C TYR A 221 -2.00 9.92 8.85
N SER A 222 -2.95 9.85 7.92
CA SER A 222 -3.22 8.59 7.21
C SER A 222 -2.05 8.14 6.34
N SER A 223 -1.27 9.08 5.81
CA SER A 223 -0.08 8.79 5.02
C SER A 223 1.09 8.32 5.87
N VAL A 224 1.26 8.89 7.07
CA VAL A 224 2.24 8.39 8.06
C VAL A 224 1.91 6.95 8.45
N VAL A 225 0.64 6.68 8.78
CA VAL A 225 0.21 5.31 9.14
C VAL A 225 0.42 4.36 7.96
N PHE A 226 0.06 4.79 6.73
CA PHE A 226 0.28 3.99 5.53
C PHE A 226 1.76 3.65 5.31
N GLY A 227 2.65 4.63 5.46
CA GLY A 227 4.10 4.41 5.36
C GLY A 227 4.64 3.48 6.44
N VAL A 228 4.31 3.75 7.72
CA VAL A 228 4.83 2.98 8.87
C VAL A 228 4.42 1.50 8.84
N LEU A 229 3.31 1.17 8.20
CA LEU A 229 2.87 -0.21 8.04
C LEU A 229 3.67 -1.01 6.99
N HIS A 230 4.60 -0.38 6.29
CA HIS A 230 5.55 -1.07 5.42
C HIS A 230 6.75 -1.57 6.21
N VAL A 231 7.27 -2.73 5.83
CA VAL A 231 8.23 -3.53 6.63
C VAL A 231 9.61 -2.87 6.77
N ASN A 232 9.98 -1.98 5.84
CA ASN A 232 11.32 -1.41 5.77
C ASN A 232 11.31 0.10 5.57
N LEU A 233 12.40 0.76 5.98
CA LEU A 233 12.51 2.22 5.97
C LEU A 233 12.33 2.84 4.58
N VAL A 234 12.84 2.20 3.54
CA VAL A 234 12.73 2.69 2.16
C VAL A 234 11.28 2.68 1.70
N GLN A 235 10.58 1.57 1.94
CA GLN A 235 9.15 1.47 1.62
C GLN A 235 8.30 2.37 2.52
N MET A 236 8.70 2.58 3.77
CA MET A 236 8.01 3.50 4.69
C MET A 236 8.03 4.93 4.13
N LEU A 237 9.18 5.41 3.68
CA LEU A 237 9.30 6.74 3.07
C LEU A 237 8.52 6.84 1.75
N TYR A 238 8.69 5.83 0.89
CA TYR A 238 7.95 5.74 -0.37
C TYR A 238 6.44 5.73 -0.13
N GLY A 239 5.96 4.89 0.79
CA GLY A 239 4.56 4.76 1.15
C GLY A 239 3.99 6.04 1.75
N PHE A 240 4.74 6.76 2.59
CA PHE A 240 4.32 8.06 3.11
C PHE A 240 4.06 9.07 1.99
N LEU A 241 5.02 9.24 1.07
CA LEU A 241 4.90 10.19 -0.04
C LEU A 241 3.78 9.80 -1.02
N LEU A 242 3.69 8.51 -1.35
CA LEU A 242 2.58 7.95 -2.11
C LEU A 242 1.25 8.18 -1.38
N GLY A 243 1.23 8.00 -0.08
CA GLY A 243 0.07 8.23 0.78
C GLY A 243 -0.50 9.64 0.65
N LEU A 244 0.36 10.65 0.69
CA LEU A 244 -0.03 12.06 0.51
C LEU A 244 -0.67 12.29 -0.86
N MET A 245 -0.04 11.81 -1.92
CA MET A 245 -0.55 11.95 -3.28
C MET A 245 -1.92 11.28 -3.45
N LEU A 246 -2.06 10.03 -2.99
CA LEU A 246 -3.32 9.29 -3.15
C LEU A 246 -4.47 9.88 -2.32
N ALA A 247 -4.19 10.43 -1.12
CA ALA A 247 -5.18 11.14 -0.33
C ALA A 247 -5.62 12.43 -1.04
N TYR A 248 -4.68 13.18 -1.63
CA TYR A 248 -5.00 14.35 -2.46
C TYR A 248 -5.84 13.99 -3.68
N VAL A 249 -5.48 12.90 -4.39
CA VAL A 249 -6.26 12.42 -5.56
C VAL A 249 -7.67 12.00 -5.11
N TYR A 250 -7.80 11.29 -3.98
CA TYR A 250 -9.10 10.90 -3.45
C TYR A 250 -10.01 12.10 -3.22
N GLU A 251 -9.49 13.13 -2.57
CA GLU A 251 -10.21 14.37 -2.27
C GLU A 251 -10.62 15.10 -3.55
N LYS A 252 -9.66 15.35 -4.45
CA LYS A 252 -9.91 16.13 -5.68
C LYS A 252 -10.82 15.44 -6.69
N TYR A 253 -10.85 14.11 -6.68
CA TYR A 253 -11.66 13.34 -7.65
C TYR A 253 -13.00 12.87 -7.08
N GLY A 254 -13.24 13.02 -5.77
CA GLY A 254 -14.47 12.60 -5.11
C GLY A 254 -14.80 11.11 -5.30
N SER A 255 -13.80 10.28 -5.55
CA SER A 255 -14.00 8.88 -5.94
C SER A 255 -12.82 8.01 -5.54
N LEU A 256 -13.12 6.87 -4.91
CA LEU A 256 -12.10 5.84 -4.60
C LEU A 256 -11.44 5.24 -5.86
N LYS A 257 -12.12 5.32 -7.01
CA LYS A 257 -11.60 4.77 -8.27
C LYS A 257 -10.34 5.50 -8.76
N ALA A 258 -10.24 6.80 -8.51
CA ALA A 258 -9.11 7.60 -8.99
C ALA A 258 -7.79 7.25 -8.28
N PRO A 259 -7.71 7.29 -6.93
CA PRO A 259 -6.49 6.86 -6.25
C PRO A 259 -6.20 5.37 -6.45
N ALA A 260 -7.22 4.49 -6.54
CA ALA A 260 -7.00 3.08 -6.84
C ALA A 260 -6.36 2.89 -8.23
N ALA A 261 -6.84 3.57 -9.26
CA ALA A 261 -6.24 3.51 -10.60
C ALA A 261 -4.81 4.07 -10.60
N ALA A 262 -4.56 5.18 -9.90
CA ALA A 262 -3.24 5.77 -9.77
C ALA A 262 -2.27 4.82 -9.05
N HIS A 263 -2.68 4.23 -7.93
CA HIS A 263 -1.89 3.26 -7.17
C HIS A 263 -1.58 2.00 -7.97
N MET A 264 -2.60 1.43 -8.65
CA MET A 264 -2.42 0.29 -9.55
C MET A 264 -1.40 0.60 -10.66
N ALA A 265 -1.46 1.79 -11.27
CA ALA A 265 -0.53 2.19 -12.31
C ALA A 265 0.91 2.31 -11.79
N MET A 266 1.13 2.85 -10.59
CA MET A 266 2.45 2.92 -9.96
C MET A 266 3.02 1.54 -9.68
N ASN A 267 2.23 0.65 -9.08
CA ASN A 267 2.66 -0.70 -8.76
C ASN A 267 2.91 -1.52 -10.03
N LEU A 268 2.06 -1.37 -11.07
CA LEU A 268 2.29 -2.01 -12.35
C LEU A 268 3.61 -1.55 -12.98
N LEU A 269 3.88 -0.24 -12.98
CA LEU A 269 5.16 0.29 -13.45
C LEU A 269 6.32 -0.30 -12.66
N SER A 270 6.23 -0.37 -11.32
CA SER A 270 7.28 -0.95 -10.47
C SER A 270 7.53 -2.43 -10.77
N VAL A 271 6.46 -3.23 -10.95
CA VAL A 271 6.55 -4.65 -11.34
C VAL A 271 7.26 -4.80 -12.69
N LEU A 272 6.82 -4.06 -13.70
CA LEU A 272 7.39 -4.16 -15.05
C LEU A 272 8.81 -3.61 -15.11
N ALA A 273 9.07 -2.48 -14.45
CA ALA A 273 10.39 -1.87 -14.40
C ALA A 273 11.42 -2.77 -13.70
N THR A 274 11.04 -3.43 -12.62
CA THR A 274 11.88 -4.43 -11.94
C THR A 274 12.12 -5.64 -12.83
N ARG A 275 11.06 -6.18 -13.44
CA ARG A 275 11.15 -7.38 -14.29
C ARG A 275 12.05 -7.20 -15.51
N TYR A 276 11.97 -6.03 -16.15
CA TYR A 276 12.70 -5.72 -17.38
C TYR A 276 13.96 -4.89 -17.17
N GLY A 277 14.36 -4.65 -15.92
CA GLY A 277 15.59 -3.93 -15.60
C GLY A 277 15.60 -2.46 -16.03
N LEU A 278 14.41 -1.82 -16.14
CA LEU A 278 14.29 -0.41 -16.57
C LEU A 278 15.12 0.52 -15.68
N TYR A 279 15.09 0.31 -14.38
CA TYR A 279 15.84 1.13 -13.43
C TYR A 279 17.36 1.01 -13.63
N ASN A 280 17.86 -0.19 -13.90
CA ASN A 280 19.28 -0.41 -14.21
C ASN A 280 19.68 0.23 -15.55
N TRP A 281 18.79 0.21 -16.54
CA TRP A 281 19.01 0.87 -17.83
C TRP A 281 19.07 2.40 -17.65
N MET A 282 18.12 2.98 -16.93
CA MET A 282 18.11 4.43 -16.65
C MET A 282 19.35 4.92 -15.93
N LEU A 283 19.96 4.09 -15.07
CA LEU A 283 21.18 4.41 -14.34
C LEU A 283 22.43 4.41 -15.20
N LYS A 284 22.51 3.52 -16.19
CA LYS A 284 23.71 3.46 -17.06
C LYS A 284 23.96 4.80 -17.76
N ASP A 285 22.88 5.46 -18.19
CA ASP A 285 22.97 6.74 -18.86
C ASP A 285 23.14 7.92 -17.88
N ASN A 286 22.56 7.83 -16.68
CA ASN A 286 22.72 8.87 -15.65
C ASN A 286 24.12 8.88 -15.00
N LEU A 287 24.79 7.75 -14.88
CA LEU A 287 26.20 7.71 -14.44
C LEU A 287 27.11 8.43 -15.42
N SER A 288 26.80 8.43 -16.73
CA SER A 288 27.55 9.21 -17.71
C SER A 288 27.39 10.72 -17.51
N LEU A 289 26.20 11.18 -17.12
CA LEU A 289 25.92 12.59 -16.82
C LEU A 289 26.59 13.07 -15.52
N ILE A 290 26.70 12.20 -14.51
CA ILE A 290 27.39 12.52 -13.24
C ILE A 290 28.91 12.62 -13.50
N HIS A 291 29.47 11.74 -14.32
CA HIS A 291 30.88 11.80 -14.69
C HIS A 291 31.24 13.01 -15.59
N ILE A 292 30.30 13.54 -16.37
CA ILE A 292 30.50 14.77 -17.15
C ILE A 292 30.56 16.00 -16.23
N SER A 293 29.94 15.95 -15.05
CA SER A 293 29.94 17.07 -14.09
C SER A 293 31.08 17.04 -13.07
N GLU A 294 31.91 15.99 -13.02
CA GLU A 294 33.15 16.03 -12.26
C GLU A 294 34.20 16.86 -13.01
N PRO A 295 34.61 18.03 -12.46
CA PRO A 295 35.73 18.75 -13.05
C PRO A 295 36.96 17.85 -12.96
N THR A 296 37.52 17.49 -14.10
CA THR A 296 38.83 16.85 -14.19
C THR A 296 39.79 17.59 -13.27
N ARG A 297 40.09 17.03 -12.10
CA ARG A 297 41.23 17.44 -11.31
C ARG A 297 42.46 17.12 -12.15
N ARG A 298 42.89 18.08 -12.99
CA ARG A 298 44.21 18.09 -13.55
C ARG A 298 45.18 18.19 -12.37
N SER A 299 45.84 17.09 -12.07
CA SER A 299 47.08 17.08 -11.27
C SER A 299 48.07 17.97 -12.00
N TYR A 300 48.30 19.13 -11.46
CA TYR A 300 49.54 19.84 -11.75
C TYR A 300 50.63 19.26 -10.84
N ILE A 301 51.55 18.48 -11.44
CA ILE A 301 52.89 18.20 -10.92
C ILE A 301 53.70 19.46 -11.21
#